data_0b5b8f29aae71033dacedb98547ab5f8
#
_entry.id   0b5b8f29aae71033dacedb98547ab5f8
#
_cell.length_a   1.000
_cell.length_b   1.000
_cell.length_c   1.000
_cell.angle_alpha   90.00
_cell.angle_beta   90.00
_cell.angle_gamma   90.00
#
_symmetry.space_group_name_H-M   'P 1'
#
loop_
_entity.id
_entity.type
_entity.pdbx_description
1 polymer ?
#
loop_
_entity_poly.entity_id
_entity_poly.type
_entity_poly.pdbx_seq_one_letter_code
_entity_poly.pdbx_strand_id
1 'polypeptide(L)'
;VRYPGNTEIMPQVELRFIFDLYAGVRPARLIPGVPSPIVDAHKRGIDFILIRESTEGLFASMGKGIVTHDDARETLVITRKTSQRLFDFSLRLAERRKKRGKPGLLTCVDKANAFKAYAYFRSIFDERAKAFPNVKTDHVYVDACAALMVRRPWDFDVMVMENIFGDILSDLAAGLIGGLGIAPSADIGDKHAVFQPCHGTA
;
A
#
# COMPACT_ATOMS: atom_id res chain seq x y z
N VAL A 1 14.85 17.63 3.48
CA VAL A 1 15.20 19.06 3.62
C VAL A 1 14.17 19.67 4.57
N ARG A 2 14.62 20.17 5.73
CA ARG A 2 13.73 20.93 6.63
C ARG A 2 13.69 22.38 6.14
N TYR A 3 12.52 22.84 5.78
CA TYR A 3 12.30 24.24 5.46
C TYR A 3 12.18 25.08 6.75
N PRO A 4 12.73 26.30 6.80
CA PRO A 4 12.55 27.18 7.94
C PRO A 4 11.05 27.44 8.18
N GLY A 5 10.60 27.27 9.43
CA GLY A 5 9.22 27.56 9.83
C GLY A 5 8.23 26.40 9.73
N ASN A 6 8.67 25.14 9.69
CA ASN A 6 7.79 23.94 9.61
C ASN A 6 6.86 23.88 8.39
N THR A 7 7.19 24.59 7.31
CA THR A 7 6.43 24.55 6.05
C THR A 7 7.10 23.60 5.07
N GLU A 8 7.02 22.29 5.34
CA GLU A 8 7.39 21.29 4.34
C GLU A 8 6.31 21.29 3.23
N ILE A 9 6.72 21.64 2.03
CA ILE A 9 5.88 21.48 0.83
C ILE A 9 5.87 19.99 0.48
N MET A 10 4.69 19.38 0.47
CA MET A 10 4.49 17.98 0.09
C MET A 10 3.71 17.89 -1.24
N PRO A 11 4.31 18.26 -2.37
CA PRO A 11 3.59 18.35 -3.65
C PRO A 11 2.98 17.01 -4.08
N GLN A 12 3.61 15.89 -3.72
CA GLN A 12 3.08 14.57 -4.03
C GLN A 12 1.75 14.31 -3.31
N VAL A 13 1.62 14.75 -2.06
CA VAL A 13 0.38 14.60 -1.28
C VAL A 13 -0.71 15.49 -1.84
N GLU A 14 -0.38 16.74 -2.18
CA GLU A 14 -1.32 17.66 -2.81
C GLU A 14 -1.85 17.12 -4.15
N LEU A 15 -0.98 16.59 -5.01
CA LEU A 15 -1.35 15.98 -6.29
C LEU A 15 -2.30 14.80 -6.12
N ARG A 16 -2.15 13.98 -5.06
CA ARG A 16 -3.07 12.88 -4.75
C ARG A 16 -4.49 13.38 -4.53
N PHE A 17 -4.64 14.48 -3.79
CA PHE A 17 -5.96 15.06 -3.54
C PHE A 17 -6.52 15.80 -4.77
N ILE A 18 -5.71 16.60 -5.46
CA ILE A 18 -6.14 17.38 -6.64
C ILE A 18 -6.63 16.46 -7.76
N PHE A 19 -5.93 15.36 -8.02
CA PHE A 19 -6.23 14.44 -9.13
C PHE A 19 -6.95 13.16 -8.69
N ASP A 20 -7.35 13.05 -7.41
CA ASP A 20 -8.03 11.87 -6.84
C ASP A 20 -7.26 10.57 -7.14
N LEU A 21 -5.95 10.57 -6.82
CA LEU A 21 -5.05 9.43 -7.06
C LEU A 21 -5.14 8.44 -5.90
N TYR A 22 -6.21 7.64 -5.88
CA TYR A 22 -6.58 6.80 -4.75
C TYR A 22 -5.72 5.53 -4.59
N ALA A 23 -5.00 5.10 -5.61
CA ALA A 23 -4.23 3.86 -5.60
C ALA A 23 -2.74 4.11 -5.76
N GLY A 24 -2.00 4.03 -4.67
CA GLY A 24 -0.54 4.04 -4.67
C GLY A 24 0.02 2.67 -5.02
N VAL A 25 0.60 2.52 -6.21
CA VAL A 25 1.18 1.27 -6.70
C VAL A 25 2.66 1.23 -6.37
N ARG A 26 3.08 0.24 -5.60
CA ARG A 26 4.46 0.07 -5.10
C ARG A 26 4.97 -1.32 -5.50
N PRO A 27 5.57 -1.49 -6.68
CA PRO A 27 6.16 -2.77 -7.07
C PRO A 27 7.43 -3.04 -6.27
N ALA A 28 7.53 -4.26 -5.72
CA ALA A 28 8.74 -4.77 -5.08
C ALA A 28 9.25 -5.96 -5.88
N ARG A 29 10.27 -5.71 -6.71
CA ARG A 29 10.92 -6.73 -7.53
C ARG A 29 12.41 -6.69 -7.31
N LEU A 30 12.97 -7.81 -6.86
CA LEU A 30 14.41 -7.95 -6.72
C LEU A 30 15.07 -8.01 -8.10
N ILE A 31 16.01 -7.10 -8.33
CA ILE A 31 16.78 -7.01 -9.56
C ILE A 31 18.01 -7.92 -9.42
N PRO A 32 18.35 -8.73 -10.43
CA PRO A 32 19.57 -9.54 -10.41
C PRO A 32 20.83 -8.70 -10.14
N GLY A 33 21.66 -9.15 -9.20
CA GLY A 33 22.89 -8.46 -8.81
C GLY A 33 22.73 -7.36 -7.74
N VAL A 34 21.51 -6.95 -7.40
CA VAL A 34 21.27 -6.00 -6.31
C VAL A 34 21.26 -6.75 -4.97
N PRO A 35 22.02 -6.32 -3.96
CA PRO A 35 22.00 -6.94 -2.64
C PRO A 35 20.62 -6.90 -1.99
N SER A 36 20.21 -7.99 -1.36
CA SER A 36 19.01 -8.05 -0.53
C SER A 36 19.39 -8.52 0.89
N PRO A 37 18.75 -7.98 1.94
CA PRO A 37 18.96 -8.44 3.30
C PRO A 37 18.34 -9.84 3.55
N ILE A 38 17.55 -10.36 2.62
CA ILE A 38 16.86 -11.64 2.75
C ILE A 38 17.74 -12.77 2.24
N VAL A 39 18.02 -13.73 3.09
CA VAL A 39 18.66 -14.99 2.70
C VAL A 39 17.79 -15.70 1.67
N ASP A 40 18.39 -16.32 0.65
CA ASP A 40 17.69 -16.97 -0.46
C ASP A 40 16.84 -16.07 -1.38
N ALA A 41 16.87 -14.73 -1.20
CA ALA A 41 16.09 -13.82 -2.04
C ALA A 41 16.33 -14.01 -3.54
N HIS A 42 17.58 -14.16 -3.95
CA HIS A 42 17.95 -14.38 -5.36
C HIS A 42 17.59 -15.79 -5.87
N LYS A 43 17.55 -16.77 -4.98
CA LYS A 43 17.17 -18.16 -5.35
C LYS A 43 15.66 -18.30 -5.52
N ARG A 44 14.87 -17.64 -4.67
CA ARG A 44 13.41 -17.75 -4.65
C ARG A 44 12.72 -16.63 -5.44
N GLY A 45 13.38 -15.50 -5.56
CA GLY A 45 12.83 -14.28 -6.15
C GLY A 45 11.92 -13.50 -5.19
N ILE A 46 11.88 -12.18 -5.36
CA ILE A 46 10.88 -11.29 -4.74
C ILE A 46 10.19 -10.57 -5.90
N ASP A 47 8.89 -10.72 -6.05
CA ASP A 47 8.10 -10.07 -7.09
C ASP A 47 6.64 -9.97 -6.66
N PHE A 48 6.31 -8.94 -5.89
CA PHE A 48 4.95 -8.61 -5.50
C PHE A 48 4.65 -7.12 -5.73
N ILE A 49 3.39 -6.75 -5.67
CA ILE A 49 2.96 -5.35 -5.78
C ILE A 49 2.12 -5.00 -4.56
N LEU A 50 2.51 -3.94 -3.87
CA LEU A 50 1.75 -3.37 -2.77
C LEU A 50 0.87 -2.24 -3.33
N ILE A 51 -0.41 -2.24 -2.99
CA ILE A 51 -1.38 -1.21 -3.32
C ILE A 51 -1.77 -0.49 -2.02
N ARG A 52 -1.34 0.75 -1.92
CA ARG A 52 -1.65 1.67 -0.83
C ARG A 52 -2.88 2.48 -1.20
N GLU A 53 -3.88 2.56 -0.33
CA GLU A 53 -4.85 3.64 -0.40
C GLU A 53 -4.09 4.97 -0.19
N SER A 54 -4.37 6.02 -0.97
CA SER A 54 -3.52 7.22 -0.99
C SER A 54 -4.24 8.53 -0.69
N THR A 55 -5.56 8.51 -0.43
CA THR A 55 -6.39 9.72 -0.25
C THR A 55 -7.16 9.78 1.06
N GLU A 56 -7.29 8.67 1.77
CA GLU A 56 -8.04 8.54 3.02
C GLU A 56 -7.14 8.09 4.18
N GLY A 57 -7.69 7.38 5.15
CA GLY A 57 -7.01 7.01 6.38
C GLY A 57 -6.83 8.21 7.30
N LEU A 58 -5.68 8.33 7.94
CA LEU A 58 -5.30 9.49 8.74
C LEU A 58 -5.04 10.74 7.88
N PHE A 59 -4.65 10.56 6.62
CA PHE A 59 -4.38 11.66 5.69
C PHE A 59 -5.64 12.45 5.31
N ALA A 60 -6.83 11.85 5.37
CA ALA A 60 -8.10 12.57 5.15
C ALA A 60 -8.37 13.67 6.19
N SER A 61 -7.76 13.56 7.37
CA SER A 61 -7.88 14.52 8.48
C SER A 61 -6.57 15.27 8.75
N MET A 62 -5.61 15.22 7.84
CA MET A 62 -4.32 15.91 7.97
C MET A 62 -4.53 17.41 8.24
N GLY A 63 -3.89 17.92 9.30
CA GLY A 63 -4.05 19.30 9.76
C GLY A 63 -5.34 19.60 10.53
N LYS A 64 -6.20 18.59 10.80
CA LYS A 64 -7.44 18.70 11.57
C LYS A 64 -7.37 17.99 12.92
N GLY A 65 -6.23 17.46 13.27
CA GLY A 65 -5.98 16.83 14.56
C GLY A 65 -6.15 17.79 15.72
N ILE A 66 -6.56 17.28 16.86
CA ILE A 66 -6.75 18.03 18.10
C ILE A 66 -5.60 17.69 19.04
N VAL A 67 -4.89 18.71 19.50
CA VAL A 67 -3.81 18.58 20.48
C VAL A 67 -4.16 19.43 21.69
N THR A 68 -4.19 18.81 22.87
CA THR A 68 -4.37 19.46 24.16
C THR A 68 -3.11 19.29 25.02
N HIS A 69 -3.13 19.77 26.26
CA HIS A 69 -2.05 19.49 27.21
C HIS A 69 -1.98 17.97 27.55
N ASP A 70 -3.13 17.29 27.56
CA ASP A 70 -3.26 15.95 28.11
C ASP A 70 -3.37 14.85 27.03
N ASP A 71 -3.85 15.21 25.81
CA ASP A 71 -4.05 14.22 24.73
C ASP A 71 -3.85 14.82 23.32
N ALA A 72 -3.66 13.92 22.36
CA ALA A 72 -3.70 14.24 20.94
C ALA A 72 -4.60 13.23 20.22
N ARG A 73 -5.42 13.72 19.27
CA ARG A 73 -6.42 12.92 18.55
C ARG A 73 -6.34 13.18 17.05
N GLU A 74 -6.29 12.11 16.28
CA GLU A 74 -6.44 12.13 14.84
C GLU A 74 -7.62 11.25 14.42
N THR A 75 -8.29 11.60 13.32
CA THR A 75 -9.43 10.84 12.81
C THR A 75 -9.01 10.01 11.61
N LEU A 76 -9.14 8.69 11.71
CA LEU A 76 -9.00 7.78 10.59
C LEU A 76 -10.33 7.65 9.86
N VAL A 77 -10.32 7.88 8.53
CA VAL A 77 -11.51 7.81 7.67
C VAL A 77 -11.33 6.71 6.63
N ILE A 78 -12.30 5.82 6.53
CA ILE A 78 -12.40 4.79 5.50
C ILE A 78 -13.79 4.87 4.88
N THR A 79 -13.88 5.23 3.61
CA THR A 79 -15.17 5.30 2.91
C THR A 79 -15.39 4.08 2.02
N ARG A 80 -16.65 3.71 1.83
CA ARG A 80 -17.05 2.66 0.89
C ARG A 80 -16.62 2.99 -0.55
N LYS A 81 -16.82 4.23 -0.98
CA LYS A 81 -16.52 4.68 -2.33
C LYS A 81 -15.06 4.44 -2.70
N THR A 82 -14.15 4.93 -1.89
CA THR A 82 -12.70 4.80 -2.16
C THR A 82 -12.24 3.36 -2.00
N SER A 83 -12.71 2.66 -0.96
CA SER A 83 -12.37 1.25 -0.74
C SER A 83 -12.82 0.35 -1.91
N GLN A 84 -14.03 0.54 -2.47
CA GLN A 84 -14.48 -0.22 -3.62
C GLN A 84 -13.62 0.00 -4.86
N ARG A 85 -13.27 1.26 -5.17
CA ARG A 85 -12.38 1.61 -6.29
C ARG A 85 -11.00 0.96 -6.13
N LEU A 86 -10.44 1.05 -4.94
CA LEU A 86 -9.14 0.48 -4.59
C LEU A 86 -9.14 -1.04 -4.76
N PHE A 87 -10.16 -1.72 -4.25
CA PHE A 87 -10.27 -3.18 -4.36
C PHE A 87 -10.50 -3.63 -5.78
N ASP A 88 -11.36 -2.95 -6.54
CA ASP A 88 -11.58 -3.26 -7.95
C ASP A 88 -10.32 -3.09 -8.79
N PHE A 89 -9.54 -2.04 -8.52
CA PHE A 89 -8.23 -1.83 -9.14
C PHE A 89 -7.28 -2.99 -8.80
N SER A 90 -7.18 -3.36 -7.52
CA SER A 90 -6.27 -4.40 -7.03
C SER A 90 -6.65 -5.79 -7.55
N LEU A 91 -7.95 -6.12 -7.58
CA LEU A 91 -8.48 -7.37 -8.12
C LEU A 91 -8.19 -7.50 -9.62
N ARG A 92 -8.44 -6.43 -10.39
CA ARG A 92 -8.07 -6.40 -11.82
C ARG A 92 -6.56 -6.54 -12.04
N LEU A 93 -5.74 -5.98 -11.15
CA LEU A 93 -4.29 -6.15 -11.22
C LEU A 93 -3.87 -7.60 -10.96
N ALA A 94 -4.40 -8.23 -9.91
CA ALA A 94 -4.14 -9.62 -9.59
C ALA A 94 -4.57 -10.56 -10.73
N GLU A 95 -5.74 -10.30 -11.34
CA GLU A 95 -6.17 -11.05 -12.51
C GLU A 95 -5.24 -10.90 -13.71
N ARG A 96 -4.75 -9.67 -13.99
CA ARG A 96 -3.75 -9.43 -15.05
C ARG A 96 -2.43 -10.13 -14.76
N ARG A 97 -1.99 -10.15 -13.51
CA ARG A 97 -0.78 -10.88 -13.09
C ARG A 97 -0.96 -12.39 -13.29
N LYS A 98 -2.14 -12.94 -12.93
CA LYS A 98 -2.46 -14.36 -13.19
C LYS A 98 -2.35 -14.73 -14.68
N LYS A 99 -2.89 -13.89 -15.56
CA LYS A 99 -2.78 -14.08 -17.03
C LYS A 99 -1.32 -14.08 -17.53
N ARG A 100 -0.38 -13.53 -16.74
CA ARG A 100 1.08 -13.52 -17.01
C ARG A 100 1.84 -14.62 -16.25
N GLY A 101 1.15 -15.65 -15.74
CA GLY A 101 1.76 -16.77 -15.03
C GLY A 101 2.14 -16.51 -13.59
N LYS A 102 1.68 -15.41 -12.98
CA LYS A 102 1.84 -15.14 -11.54
C LYS A 102 0.72 -15.81 -10.73
N PRO A 103 0.84 -15.89 -9.38
CA PRO A 103 -0.13 -16.60 -8.54
C PRO A 103 -1.57 -16.13 -8.71
N GLY A 104 -1.83 -14.85 -8.98
CA GLY A 104 -3.17 -14.26 -9.02
C GLY A 104 -3.81 -14.24 -7.63
N LEU A 105 -3.00 -13.96 -6.60
CA LEU A 105 -3.41 -13.83 -5.22
C LEU A 105 -3.51 -12.34 -4.86
N LEU A 106 -4.62 -11.94 -4.26
CA LEU A 106 -4.78 -10.62 -3.64
C LEU A 106 -4.94 -10.78 -2.13
N THR A 107 -3.99 -10.26 -1.37
CA THR A 107 -4.01 -10.26 0.10
C THR A 107 -4.49 -8.91 0.63
N CYS A 108 -5.59 -8.89 1.36
CA CYS A 108 -6.03 -7.72 2.13
C CYS A 108 -5.26 -7.63 3.44
N VAL A 109 -4.54 -6.53 3.62
CA VAL A 109 -3.77 -6.28 4.84
C VAL A 109 -4.52 -5.27 5.70
N ASP A 110 -4.89 -5.66 6.91
CA ASP A 110 -5.71 -4.85 7.81
C ASP A 110 -5.43 -5.10 9.29
N LYS A 111 -6.23 -4.51 10.18
CA LYS A 111 -6.25 -4.76 11.63
C LYS A 111 -7.68 -4.96 12.13
N ALA A 112 -8.46 -5.75 11.40
CA ALA A 112 -9.89 -5.97 11.63
C ALA A 112 -10.21 -6.61 13.00
N ASN A 113 -9.27 -7.33 13.60
CA ASN A 113 -9.42 -7.90 14.92
C ASN A 113 -9.40 -6.86 16.05
N ALA A 114 -8.87 -5.65 15.80
CA ALA A 114 -8.73 -4.61 16.82
C ALA A 114 -9.65 -3.42 16.59
N PHE A 115 -9.92 -3.03 15.34
CA PHE A 115 -10.60 -1.78 15.03
C PHE A 115 -11.75 -1.96 14.05
N LYS A 116 -12.91 -1.35 14.36
CA LYS A 116 -14.13 -1.41 13.53
C LYS A 116 -13.93 -0.84 12.12
N ALA A 117 -13.11 0.22 11.97
CA ALA A 117 -12.83 0.81 10.67
C ALA A 117 -12.13 -0.19 9.72
N TYR A 118 -11.17 -0.97 10.23
CA TYR A 118 -10.52 -2.01 9.43
C TYR A 118 -11.41 -3.23 9.21
N ALA A 119 -12.28 -3.58 10.16
CA ALA A 119 -13.30 -4.60 9.93
C ALA A 119 -14.28 -4.19 8.81
N TYR A 120 -14.63 -2.91 8.74
CA TYR A 120 -15.42 -2.34 7.65
C TYR A 120 -14.65 -2.40 6.31
N PHE A 121 -13.38 -2.03 6.28
CA PHE A 121 -12.52 -2.14 5.10
C PHE A 121 -12.49 -3.57 4.56
N ARG A 122 -12.23 -4.55 5.44
CA ARG A 122 -12.26 -5.99 5.10
C ARG A 122 -13.62 -6.43 4.56
N SER A 123 -14.72 -5.99 5.15
CA SER A 123 -16.06 -6.38 4.70
C SER A 123 -16.35 -5.92 3.26
N ILE A 124 -15.85 -4.74 2.88
CA ILE A 124 -15.96 -4.25 1.50
C ILE A 124 -15.07 -5.06 0.57
N PHE A 125 -13.87 -5.43 1.00
CA PHE A 125 -12.98 -6.33 0.25
C PHE A 125 -13.67 -7.66 -0.08
N ASP A 126 -14.24 -8.32 0.93
CA ASP A 126 -14.94 -9.61 0.77
C ASP A 126 -16.15 -9.50 -0.17
N GLU A 127 -16.86 -8.38 -0.12
CA GLU A 127 -17.95 -8.09 -1.04
C GLU A 127 -17.43 -7.96 -2.48
N ARG A 128 -16.37 -7.17 -2.71
CA ARG A 128 -15.81 -6.95 -4.06
C ARG A 128 -15.16 -8.19 -4.63
N ALA A 129 -14.49 -9.00 -3.81
CA ALA A 129 -13.84 -10.24 -4.22
C ALA A 129 -14.81 -11.23 -4.92
N LYS A 130 -16.08 -11.24 -4.53
CA LYS A 130 -17.11 -12.10 -5.15
C LYS A 130 -17.30 -11.83 -6.65
N ALA A 131 -17.03 -10.61 -7.12
CA ALA A 131 -17.12 -10.28 -8.54
C ALA A 131 -15.91 -10.76 -9.37
N PHE A 132 -14.86 -11.30 -8.72
CA PHE A 132 -13.62 -11.74 -9.35
C PHE A 132 -13.29 -13.21 -9.00
N PRO A 133 -14.09 -14.18 -9.41
CA PRO A 133 -13.98 -15.59 -8.98
C PRO A 133 -12.65 -16.24 -9.42
N ASN A 134 -11.95 -15.65 -10.38
CA ASN A 134 -10.66 -16.14 -10.87
C ASN A 134 -9.45 -15.66 -10.05
N VAL A 135 -9.63 -14.70 -9.13
CA VAL A 135 -8.59 -14.20 -8.25
C VAL A 135 -8.68 -14.92 -6.91
N LYS A 136 -7.56 -15.45 -6.45
CA LYS A 136 -7.47 -15.97 -5.08
C LYS A 136 -7.39 -14.80 -4.11
N THR A 137 -8.08 -14.88 -2.98
CA THR A 137 -8.07 -13.82 -1.97
C THR A 137 -7.79 -14.38 -0.58
N ASP A 138 -7.06 -13.63 0.23
CA ASP A 138 -6.85 -13.91 1.65
C ASP A 138 -6.74 -12.62 2.47
N HIS A 139 -6.59 -12.77 3.78
CA HIS A 139 -6.42 -11.66 4.73
C HIS A 139 -5.22 -11.92 5.63
N VAL A 140 -4.48 -10.86 5.91
CA VAL A 140 -3.37 -10.90 6.87
C VAL A 140 -3.42 -9.64 7.75
N TYR A 141 -3.27 -9.78 9.05
CA TYR A 141 -3.11 -8.62 9.93
C TYR A 141 -1.77 -7.95 9.67
N VAL A 142 -1.74 -6.62 9.74
CA VAL A 142 -0.59 -5.81 9.34
C VAL A 142 0.71 -6.18 10.05
N ASP A 143 0.65 -6.47 11.34
CA ASP A 143 1.80 -6.92 12.14
C ASP A 143 2.33 -8.29 11.68
N ALA A 144 1.44 -9.24 11.42
CA ALA A 144 1.81 -10.52 10.84
C ALA A 144 2.33 -10.36 9.40
N CYS A 145 1.74 -9.46 8.61
CA CYS A 145 2.19 -9.14 7.26
C CYS A 145 3.65 -8.66 7.27
N ALA A 146 4.00 -7.72 8.14
CA ALA A 146 5.36 -7.21 8.27
C ALA A 146 6.36 -8.35 8.57
N ALA A 147 6.03 -9.24 9.50
CA ALA A 147 6.86 -10.39 9.82
C ALA A 147 6.99 -11.38 8.65
N LEU A 148 5.89 -11.64 7.93
CA LEU A 148 5.88 -12.51 6.74
C LEU A 148 6.66 -11.92 5.57
N MET A 149 6.62 -10.62 5.35
CA MET A 149 7.39 -9.93 4.32
C MET A 149 8.91 -10.14 4.52
N VAL A 150 9.38 -10.14 5.77
CA VAL A 150 10.79 -10.41 6.07
C VAL A 150 11.14 -11.90 5.94
N ARG A 151 10.22 -12.80 6.32
CA ARG A 151 10.50 -14.24 6.39
C ARG A 151 10.23 -14.97 5.08
N ARG A 152 9.19 -14.56 4.34
CA ARG A 152 8.69 -15.25 3.16
C ARG A 152 8.09 -14.26 2.13
N PRO A 153 8.86 -13.25 1.64
CA PRO A 153 8.34 -12.24 0.71
C PRO A 153 7.81 -12.83 -0.59
N TRP A 154 8.27 -13.99 -0.99
CA TRP A 154 7.84 -14.73 -2.21
C TRP A 154 6.44 -15.34 -2.13
N ASP A 155 5.81 -15.37 -0.95
CA ASP A 155 4.44 -15.87 -0.78
C ASP A 155 3.39 -14.82 -1.21
N PHE A 156 3.79 -13.56 -1.38
CA PHE A 156 2.92 -12.48 -1.80
C PHE A 156 2.92 -12.28 -3.31
N ASP A 157 1.78 -11.82 -3.86
CA ASP A 157 1.63 -11.45 -5.27
C ASP A 157 1.10 -10.03 -5.42
N VAL A 158 -0.13 -9.74 -4.96
CA VAL A 158 -0.65 -8.39 -4.80
C VAL A 158 -1.14 -8.22 -3.36
N MET A 159 -0.78 -7.15 -2.71
CA MET A 159 -1.28 -6.77 -1.40
C MET A 159 -2.04 -5.45 -1.50
N VAL A 160 -3.15 -5.32 -0.79
CA VAL A 160 -3.92 -4.08 -0.71
C VAL A 160 -4.17 -3.70 0.73
N MET A 161 -4.02 -2.42 1.05
CA MET A 161 -4.12 -1.93 2.42
C MET A 161 -4.48 -0.45 2.51
N GLU A 162 -4.86 -0.05 3.70
CA GLU A 162 -5.11 1.32 4.08
C GLU A 162 -3.83 2.16 4.02
N ASN A 163 -4.00 3.47 3.99
CA ASN A 163 -2.97 4.45 3.68
C ASN A 163 -1.72 4.34 4.55
N ILE A 164 -1.85 4.39 5.88
CA ILE A 164 -0.68 4.39 6.76
C ILE A 164 0.04 3.02 6.78
N PHE A 165 -0.72 1.93 6.67
CA PHE A 165 -0.12 0.61 6.54
C PHE A 165 0.66 0.46 5.23
N GLY A 166 0.10 1.01 4.14
CA GLY A 166 0.76 1.03 2.85
C GLY A 166 2.01 1.89 2.83
N ASP A 167 2.03 2.99 3.56
CA ASP A 167 3.20 3.85 3.71
C ASP A 167 4.36 3.08 4.35
N ILE A 168 4.12 2.52 5.52
CA ILE A 168 5.14 1.79 6.29
C ILE A 168 5.61 0.53 5.55
N LEU A 169 4.68 -0.27 5.04
CA LEU A 169 5.04 -1.54 4.41
C LEU A 169 5.66 -1.38 3.01
N SER A 170 5.41 -0.26 2.30
CA SER A 170 6.10 0.01 1.03
C SER A 170 7.58 0.32 1.22
N ASP A 171 7.93 1.02 2.29
CA ASP A 171 9.33 1.30 2.62
C ASP A 171 10.05 0.04 3.13
N LEU A 172 9.36 -0.79 3.92
CA LEU A 172 9.86 -2.12 4.23
C LEU A 172 10.11 -2.93 2.96
N ALA A 173 9.15 -2.98 2.03
CA ALA A 173 9.30 -3.69 0.76
C ALA A 173 10.49 -3.19 -0.06
N ALA A 174 10.70 -1.87 -0.12
CA ALA A 174 11.87 -1.28 -0.77
C ALA A 174 13.19 -1.75 -0.12
N GLY A 175 13.25 -1.78 1.21
CA GLY A 175 14.39 -2.31 1.95
C GLY A 175 14.71 -3.78 1.60
N LEU A 176 13.68 -4.62 1.42
CA LEU A 176 13.85 -6.03 1.08
C LEU A 176 14.44 -6.26 -0.31
N ILE A 177 14.24 -5.35 -1.26
CA ILE A 177 14.73 -5.47 -2.64
C ILE A 177 16.03 -4.70 -2.90
N GLY A 178 16.62 -4.09 -1.87
CA GLY A 178 17.92 -3.42 -1.95
C GLY A 178 17.92 -1.92 -1.69
N GLY A 179 16.77 -1.32 -1.42
CA GLY A 179 16.65 0.06 -0.95
C GLY A 179 15.68 0.95 -1.74
N LEU A 180 15.38 2.09 -1.18
CA LEU A 180 14.40 3.06 -1.71
C LEU A 180 14.77 3.60 -3.10
N GLY A 181 16.08 3.72 -3.41
CA GLY A 181 16.55 4.28 -4.67
C GLY A 181 16.23 3.46 -5.93
N ILE A 182 15.85 2.19 -5.76
CA ILE A 182 15.44 1.31 -6.85
C ILE A 182 13.97 0.90 -6.80
N ALA A 183 13.22 1.43 -5.85
CA ALA A 183 11.80 1.13 -5.67
C ALA A 183 10.94 2.14 -6.45
N PRO A 184 10.25 1.70 -7.52
CA PRO A 184 9.36 2.57 -8.27
C PRO A 184 8.05 2.79 -7.54
N SER A 185 7.39 3.91 -7.83
CA SER A 185 6.10 4.28 -7.29
C SER A 185 5.23 4.91 -8.35
N ALA A 186 3.93 4.62 -8.32
CA ALA A 186 2.92 5.33 -9.08
C ALA A 186 1.71 5.60 -8.23
N ASP A 187 1.17 6.80 -8.29
CA ASP A 187 -0.13 7.13 -7.69
C ASP A 187 -1.16 7.25 -8.84
N ILE A 188 -2.22 6.45 -8.78
CA ILE A 188 -3.17 6.21 -9.88
C ILE A 188 -4.57 6.67 -9.46
N GLY A 189 -5.20 7.46 -10.32
CA GLY A 189 -6.62 7.80 -10.28
C GLY A 189 -7.35 7.28 -11.53
N ASP A 190 -8.62 7.64 -11.67
CA ASP A 190 -9.41 7.21 -12.84
C ASP A 190 -9.00 7.93 -14.14
N LYS A 191 -8.46 9.16 -14.04
CA LYS A 191 -8.11 10.00 -15.20
C LYS A 191 -6.63 10.34 -15.27
N HIS A 192 -5.93 10.32 -14.16
CA HIS A 192 -4.55 10.78 -14.02
C HIS A 192 -3.68 9.76 -13.31
N ALA A 193 -2.39 9.81 -13.58
CA ALA A 193 -1.38 9.03 -12.90
C ALA A 193 -0.10 9.87 -12.72
N VAL A 194 0.56 9.72 -11.58
CA VAL A 194 1.86 10.32 -11.29
C VAL A 194 2.86 9.21 -11.00
N PHE A 195 3.97 9.24 -11.70
CA PHE A 195 5.06 8.27 -11.55
C PHE A 195 6.24 8.97 -10.89
N GLN A 196 6.81 8.35 -9.87
CA GLN A 196 7.89 8.92 -9.08
C GLN A 196 8.72 7.79 -8.42
N PRO A 197 9.92 8.06 -7.88
CA PRO A 197 10.57 7.13 -6.97
C PRO A 197 9.76 6.99 -5.66
N CYS A 198 9.95 5.88 -4.95
CA CYS A 198 9.23 5.61 -3.70
C CYS A 198 9.69 6.48 -2.52
N HIS A 199 10.67 7.35 -2.71
CA HIS A 199 11.27 8.19 -1.66
C HIS A 199 11.14 9.69 -1.99
N GLY A 200 11.15 10.51 -0.94
CA GLY A 200 11.34 11.96 -1.06
C GLY A 200 12.79 12.32 -1.36
N THR A 201 13.10 13.61 -1.33
CA THR A 201 14.50 14.08 -1.38
C THR A 201 15.26 13.60 -0.15
N ALA A 202 16.40 12.97 -0.37
CA ALA A 202 17.35 12.63 0.69
C ALA A 202 18.07 13.87 1.22
#